data_2935990b68fed1032bd79f613842874c
#
_entry.id   2935990b68fed1032bd79f613842874c
#
_cell.length_a   1.000
_cell.length_b   1.000
_cell.length_c   1.000
_cell.angle_alpha   90.00
_cell.angle_beta   90.00
_cell.angle_gamma   90.00
#
_symmetry.space_group_name_H-M   'P 1'
#
loop_
_entity.id
_entity.type
_entity.pdbx_description
1 polymer ?
#
loop_
_entity_poly.entity_id
_entity_poly.type
_entity_poly.pdbx_seq_one_letter_code
_entity_poly.pdbx_strand_id
1 'polypeptide(L)'
;MKKFAKKVVDLTVAQLGGEACASNKYKAVLHPDVVSSLMKAYIGHANSEEVQKNSSAFIGKLNQKVASKKVTIEDRPLQKNPFARWFDDEGVATYNKAIVKNGVLQTYLYNLTTAAKDGVQTTGNGYGGGKKGVSSSFLYLKPGKKSLEELFQDVGNGVFITDVSGLHAGLNPQSGNFSLQSTGFMIENGKKGKPLDLITVSGNLFEIFQDVLEVGNDVTVSPSGVSAESILIKKIAVSGK
;
A
#
# COMPACT_ATOMS: atom_id res chain seq x y z
N MET A 1 9.10 -19.28 16.79
CA MET A 1 8.62 -18.35 17.83
C MET A 1 9.71 -17.46 18.40
N LYS A 2 10.82 -17.93 18.99
CA LYS A 2 11.88 -17.08 19.59
C LYS A 2 12.43 -15.97 18.67
N LYS A 3 12.70 -16.27 17.39
CA LYS A 3 13.20 -15.29 16.40
C LYS A 3 12.19 -14.17 16.12
N PHE A 4 10.90 -14.50 16.07
CA PHE A 4 9.83 -13.52 15.86
C PHE A 4 9.68 -12.62 17.10
N ALA A 5 9.61 -13.19 18.30
CA ALA A 5 9.53 -12.42 19.53
C ALA A 5 10.71 -11.46 19.69
N LYS A 6 11.95 -11.94 19.39
CA LYS A 6 13.14 -11.08 19.39
C LYS A 6 13.00 -9.90 18.41
N LYS A 7 12.54 -10.15 17.16
CA LYS A 7 12.34 -9.07 16.17
C LYS A 7 11.35 -8.02 16.69
N VAL A 8 10.23 -8.43 17.31
CA VAL A 8 9.25 -7.49 17.87
C VAL A 8 9.85 -6.67 19.00
N VAL A 9 10.57 -7.30 19.94
CA VAL A 9 11.25 -6.59 21.02
C VAL A 9 12.27 -5.61 20.48
N ASP A 10 13.12 -6.02 19.53
CA ASP A 10 14.15 -5.17 18.94
C ASP A 10 13.54 -3.94 18.24
N LEU A 11 12.39 -4.10 17.55
CA LEU A 11 11.66 -2.99 16.93
C LEU A 11 11.08 -2.03 17.96
N THR A 12 10.47 -2.56 19.03
CA THR A 12 9.88 -1.75 20.11
C THR A 12 10.96 -0.96 20.86
N VAL A 13 12.07 -1.63 21.21
CA VAL A 13 13.20 -0.97 21.89
C VAL A 13 13.84 0.11 21.02
N ALA A 14 13.92 -0.11 19.71
CA ALA A 14 14.46 0.88 18.78
C ALA A 14 13.62 2.17 18.69
N GLN A 15 12.34 2.14 19.07
CA GLN A 15 11.44 3.30 19.10
C GLN A 15 11.51 4.09 20.43
N LEU A 16 12.12 3.53 21.48
CA LEU A 16 12.21 4.22 22.77
C LEU A 16 13.00 5.52 22.66
N GLY A 17 12.50 6.56 23.33
CA GLY A 17 13.11 7.89 23.30
C GLY A 17 12.86 8.63 22.00
N GLY A 18 11.87 8.23 21.19
CA GLY A 18 11.47 8.97 20.00
C GLY A 18 11.06 10.40 20.29
N GLU A 19 11.49 11.32 19.45
CA GLU A 19 11.18 12.75 19.51
C GLU A 19 10.55 13.22 18.20
N ALA A 20 9.84 14.34 18.27
CA ALA A 20 9.34 15.01 17.07
C ALA A 20 10.50 15.65 16.28
N CYS A 21 10.49 15.50 14.95
CA CYS A 21 11.44 16.20 14.08
C CYS A 21 10.91 17.59 13.68
N ALA A 22 11.77 18.39 13.03
CA ALA A 22 11.34 19.64 12.42
C ALA A 22 10.27 19.42 11.34
N SER A 23 9.25 20.29 11.32
CA SER A 23 8.21 20.24 10.30
C SER A 23 8.78 20.59 8.93
N ASN A 24 8.69 19.66 7.97
CA ASN A 24 9.24 19.83 6.61
C ASN A 24 8.64 18.80 5.64
N LYS A 25 8.97 18.95 4.35
CA LYS A 25 8.78 17.92 3.33
C LYS A 25 10.06 17.11 3.19
N TYR A 26 10.00 15.85 3.52
CA TYR A 26 11.14 14.94 3.49
C TYR A 26 11.02 13.94 2.35
N LYS A 27 12.14 13.54 1.77
CA LYS A 27 12.27 12.31 1.01
C LYS A 27 12.09 11.15 1.98
N ALA A 28 11.33 10.13 1.63
CA ALA A 28 10.93 9.13 2.60
C ALA A 28 11.02 7.69 2.08
N VAL A 29 11.36 6.79 2.98
CA VAL A 29 11.07 5.36 2.83
C VAL A 29 9.86 5.03 3.67
N LEU A 30 8.89 4.33 3.10
CA LEU A 30 7.73 3.79 3.82
C LEU A 30 7.95 2.31 4.07
N HIS A 31 7.78 1.87 5.33
CA HIS A 31 7.87 0.47 5.72
C HIS A 31 6.78 -0.39 5.06
N PRO A 32 6.99 -1.70 4.81
CA PRO A 32 5.99 -2.57 4.20
C PRO A 32 4.60 -2.53 4.85
N ASP A 33 4.49 -2.39 6.17
CA ASP A 33 3.20 -2.31 6.87
C ASP A 33 2.44 -1.02 6.53
N VAL A 34 3.15 0.10 6.39
CA VAL A 34 2.59 1.37 5.93
C VAL A 34 2.14 1.24 4.48
N VAL A 35 3.00 0.68 3.62
CA VAL A 35 2.70 0.44 2.20
C VAL A 35 1.48 -0.47 2.05
N SER A 36 1.40 -1.55 2.85
CA SER A 36 0.27 -2.48 2.87
C SER A 36 -1.05 -1.77 3.14
N SER A 37 -1.07 -0.90 4.16
CA SER A 37 -2.25 -0.14 4.56
C SER A 37 -2.68 0.86 3.48
N LEU A 38 -1.74 1.63 2.94
CA LEU A 38 -1.99 2.60 1.87
C LEU A 38 -2.38 1.91 0.55
N MET A 39 -1.72 0.80 0.20
CA MET A 39 -2.00 0.05 -1.03
C MET A 39 -3.40 -0.55 -1.03
N LYS A 40 -3.88 -1.04 0.12
CA LYS A 40 -5.25 -1.56 0.25
C LYS A 40 -6.28 -0.46 -0.02
N ALA A 41 -6.09 0.73 0.54
CA ALA A 41 -6.95 1.88 0.28
C ALA A 41 -6.87 2.31 -1.20
N TYR A 42 -5.67 2.36 -1.76
CA TYR A 42 -5.42 2.73 -3.15
C TYR A 42 -6.08 1.78 -4.15
N ILE A 43 -5.96 0.46 -3.96
CA ILE A 43 -6.58 -0.54 -4.83
C ILE A 43 -8.10 -0.63 -4.61
N GLY A 44 -8.63 -0.14 -3.49
CA GLY A 44 -10.06 0.06 -3.31
C GLY A 44 -10.71 0.88 -4.43
N HIS A 45 -9.96 1.78 -5.08
CA HIS A 45 -10.43 2.54 -6.24
C HIS A 45 -10.52 1.71 -7.54
N ALA A 46 -9.91 0.52 -7.61
CA ALA A 46 -10.12 -0.43 -8.69
C ALA A 46 -11.38 -1.32 -8.49
N ASN A 47 -12.12 -1.14 -7.39
CA ASN A 47 -13.40 -1.81 -7.15
C ASN A 47 -14.46 -1.26 -8.11
N SER A 48 -15.05 -2.12 -8.94
CA SER A 48 -16.07 -1.75 -9.92
C SER A 48 -17.34 -1.18 -9.29
N GLU A 49 -17.71 -1.58 -8.06
CA GLU A 49 -18.84 -0.95 -7.36
C GLU A 49 -18.58 0.54 -7.10
N GLU A 50 -17.37 0.89 -6.66
CA GLU A 50 -17.01 2.29 -6.40
C GLU A 50 -16.92 3.09 -7.71
N VAL A 51 -16.45 2.47 -8.79
CA VAL A 51 -16.45 3.06 -10.14
C VAL A 51 -17.88 3.33 -10.60
N GLN A 52 -18.79 2.36 -10.47
CA GLN A 52 -20.19 2.48 -10.88
C GLN A 52 -21.02 3.43 -10.02
N LYS A 53 -20.60 3.69 -8.77
CA LYS A 53 -21.21 4.68 -7.86
C LYS A 53 -20.63 6.08 -8.02
N ASN A 54 -19.69 6.30 -8.95
CA ASN A 54 -18.94 7.54 -9.14
C ASN A 54 -18.14 7.99 -7.91
N SER A 55 -17.65 7.04 -7.09
CA SER A 55 -16.87 7.29 -5.88
C SER A 55 -15.39 6.89 -6.00
N SER A 56 -14.95 6.48 -7.19
CA SER A 56 -13.57 6.07 -7.46
C SER A 56 -12.77 7.12 -8.21
N ALA A 57 -11.53 7.37 -7.78
CA ALA A 57 -10.56 8.18 -8.53
C ALA A 57 -10.06 7.50 -9.82
N PHE A 58 -10.39 6.21 -10.03
CA PHE A 58 -9.97 5.46 -11.21
C PHE A 58 -11.01 5.43 -12.34
N ILE A 59 -12.12 6.18 -12.21
CA ILE A 59 -13.14 6.31 -13.26
C ILE A 59 -12.48 6.77 -14.57
N GLY A 60 -12.70 6.02 -15.65
CA GLY A 60 -12.14 6.32 -16.97
C GLY A 60 -10.63 6.19 -17.09
N LYS A 61 -9.95 5.57 -16.10
CA LYS A 61 -8.48 5.44 -16.09
C LYS A 61 -7.97 4.09 -16.59
N LEU A 62 -8.82 3.19 -17.08
CA LEU A 62 -8.34 1.96 -17.73
C LEU A 62 -7.33 2.28 -18.83
N ASN A 63 -6.23 1.53 -18.85
CA ASN A 63 -5.09 1.71 -19.75
C ASN A 63 -4.37 3.08 -19.59
N GLN A 64 -4.64 3.82 -18.53
CA GLN A 64 -3.97 5.08 -18.24
C GLN A 64 -3.01 4.93 -17.05
N LYS A 65 -2.02 5.82 -17.01
CA LYS A 65 -1.07 5.90 -15.91
C LYS A 65 -1.75 6.40 -14.63
N VAL A 66 -1.72 5.58 -13.58
CA VAL A 66 -2.24 5.90 -12.24
C VAL A 66 -1.15 5.90 -11.16
N ALA A 67 0.00 5.26 -11.42
CA ALA A 67 1.13 5.18 -10.51
C ALA A 67 2.48 5.40 -11.24
N SER A 68 3.57 5.38 -10.49
CA SER A 68 4.93 5.33 -11.05
C SER A 68 5.14 4.03 -11.86
N LYS A 69 5.96 4.10 -12.91
CA LYS A 69 6.38 2.91 -13.69
C LYS A 69 7.06 1.82 -12.86
N LYS A 70 7.51 2.14 -11.66
CA LYS A 70 8.10 1.19 -10.71
C LYS A 70 7.06 0.33 -10.00
N VAL A 71 5.79 0.74 -10.02
CA VAL A 71 4.69 0.11 -9.30
C VAL A 71 4.00 -0.91 -10.20
N THR A 72 3.99 -2.17 -9.76
CA THR A 72 3.14 -3.23 -10.32
C THR A 72 2.43 -3.91 -9.16
N ILE A 73 1.09 -3.86 -9.15
CA ILE A 73 0.24 -4.43 -8.12
C ILE A 73 -0.66 -5.47 -8.77
N GLU A 74 -0.67 -6.66 -8.20
CA GLU A 74 -1.43 -7.80 -8.70
C GLU A 74 -2.39 -8.31 -7.63
N ASP A 75 -3.50 -8.91 -8.04
CA ASP A 75 -4.31 -9.82 -7.21
C ASP A 75 -3.88 -11.25 -7.52
N ARG A 76 -3.33 -11.95 -6.53
CA ARG A 76 -2.75 -13.30 -6.67
C ARG A 76 -3.47 -14.34 -5.83
N PRO A 77 -4.76 -14.60 -6.07
CA PRO A 77 -5.53 -15.59 -5.31
C PRO A 77 -4.95 -17.01 -5.35
N LEU A 78 -4.21 -17.36 -6.39
CA LEU A 78 -3.63 -18.69 -6.54
C LEU A 78 -2.22 -18.84 -5.94
N GLN A 79 -1.66 -17.77 -5.34
CA GLN A 79 -0.36 -17.87 -4.67
C GLN A 79 -0.47 -18.75 -3.44
N LYS A 80 0.45 -19.73 -3.30
CA LYS A 80 0.48 -20.66 -2.17
C LYS A 80 0.80 -19.93 -0.86
N ASN A 81 -0.26 -19.56 -0.14
CA ASN A 81 -0.23 -18.90 1.18
C ASN A 81 -1.58 -19.13 1.89
N PRO A 82 -1.76 -18.68 3.15
CA PRO A 82 -3.02 -18.87 3.87
C PRO A 82 -4.24 -18.17 3.25
N PHE A 83 -4.04 -17.22 2.31
CA PHE A 83 -5.10 -16.48 1.63
C PHE A 83 -5.44 -17.07 0.25
N ALA A 84 -4.84 -18.21 -0.12
CA ALA A 84 -5.09 -18.85 -1.42
C ALA A 84 -6.58 -19.23 -1.58
N ARG A 85 -7.14 -18.88 -2.74
CA ARG A 85 -8.53 -19.19 -3.10
C ARG A 85 -8.62 -19.60 -4.56
N TRP A 86 -9.23 -20.73 -4.84
CA TRP A 86 -9.42 -21.26 -6.19
C TRP A 86 -10.66 -20.69 -6.89
N PHE A 87 -11.63 -20.25 -6.08
CA PHE A 87 -12.87 -19.59 -6.53
C PHE A 87 -13.27 -18.54 -5.50
N ASP A 88 -14.00 -17.55 -5.98
CA ASP A 88 -14.59 -16.53 -5.12
C ASP A 88 -15.88 -17.04 -4.43
N ASP A 89 -16.52 -16.19 -3.64
CA ASP A 89 -17.74 -16.58 -2.92
C ASP A 89 -19.00 -16.63 -3.82
N GLU A 90 -18.87 -16.34 -5.12
CA GLU A 90 -19.90 -16.54 -6.15
C GLU A 90 -19.67 -17.84 -6.94
N GLY A 91 -18.63 -18.63 -6.60
CA GLY A 91 -18.26 -19.85 -7.28
C GLY A 91 -17.48 -19.63 -8.60
N VAL A 92 -17.05 -18.43 -8.88
CA VAL A 92 -16.28 -18.10 -10.07
C VAL A 92 -14.82 -18.44 -9.85
N ALA A 93 -14.19 -19.15 -10.80
CA ALA A 93 -12.79 -19.48 -10.76
C ALA A 93 -11.93 -18.21 -10.70
N THR A 94 -11.02 -18.16 -9.73
CA THR A 94 -10.07 -17.04 -9.58
C THR A 94 -8.85 -17.25 -10.45
N TYR A 95 -8.13 -16.16 -10.74
CA TYR A 95 -6.86 -16.20 -11.46
C TYR A 95 -5.96 -15.04 -11.03
N ASN A 96 -4.66 -15.22 -11.17
CA ASN A 96 -3.70 -14.16 -10.91
C ASN A 96 -3.81 -13.09 -11.99
N LYS A 97 -3.96 -11.83 -11.59
CA LYS A 97 -4.15 -10.70 -12.52
C LYS A 97 -3.40 -9.45 -12.06
N ALA A 98 -2.85 -8.70 -13.01
CA ALA A 98 -2.32 -7.39 -12.74
C ALA A 98 -3.46 -6.38 -12.67
N ILE A 99 -3.59 -5.68 -11.54
CA ILE A 99 -4.51 -4.53 -11.42
C ILE A 99 -3.82 -3.28 -11.94
N VAL A 100 -2.58 -3.05 -11.52
CA VAL A 100 -1.71 -1.99 -12.01
C VAL A 100 -0.41 -2.65 -12.50
N LYS A 101 0.00 -2.41 -13.76
CA LYS A 101 1.23 -2.94 -14.34
C LYS A 101 2.11 -1.80 -14.83
N ASN A 102 3.31 -1.68 -14.25
CA ASN A 102 4.25 -0.60 -14.56
C ASN A 102 3.59 0.79 -14.49
N GLY A 103 2.76 1.00 -13.47
CA GLY A 103 2.04 2.24 -13.23
C GLY A 103 0.75 2.43 -14.04
N VAL A 104 0.39 1.52 -14.94
CA VAL A 104 -0.81 1.60 -15.79
C VAL A 104 -1.91 0.71 -15.25
N LEU A 105 -3.13 1.25 -15.06
CA LEU A 105 -4.31 0.50 -14.63
C LEU A 105 -4.74 -0.47 -15.74
N GLN A 106 -4.78 -1.77 -15.43
CA GLN A 106 -5.07 -2.82 -16.41
C GLN A 106 -6.54 -3.28 -16.35
N THR A 107 -7.13 -3.28 -15.17
CA THR A 107 -8.50 -3.77 -14.97
C THR A 107 -9.11 -3.16 -13.71
N TYR A 108 -10.43 -3.09 -13.68
CA TYR A 108 -11.18 -3.05 -12.42
C TYR A 108 -11.40 -4.48 -11.92
N LEU A 109 -11.72 -4.60 -10.63
CA LEU A 109 -12.11 -5.86 -10.01
C LEU A 109 -13.64 -5.98 -10.08
N TYR A 110 -14.14 -7.12 -10.54
CA TYR A 110 -15.57 -7.37 -10.75
C TYR A 110 -16.07 -8.61 -10.02
N ASN A 111 -17.28 -8.52 -9.48
CA ASN A 111 -18.14 -9.66 -9.20
C ASN A 111 -19.13 -9.89 -10.36
N LEU A 112 -19.98 -10.91 -10.28
CA LEU A 112 -20.97 -11.20 -11.33
C LEU A 112 -21.93 -10.03 -11.59
N THR A 113 -22.41 -9.39 -10.53
CA THR A 113 -23.37 -8.27 -10.64
C THR A 113 -22.78 -7.06 -11.34
N THR A 114 -21.58 -6.63 -10.91
CA THR A 114 -20.94 -5.44 -11.50
C THR A 114 -20.42 -5.71 -12.91
N ALA A 115 -19.95 -6.93 -13.18
CA ALA A 115 -19.53 -7.35 -14.52
C ALA A 115 -20.72 -7.34 -15.51
N ALA A 116 -21.87 -7.89 -15.12
CA ALA A 116 -23.08 -7.86 -15.94
C ALA A 116 -23.53 -6.43 -16.26
N LYS A 117 -23.44 -5.52 -15.27
CA LYS A 117 -23.84 -4.11 -15.45
C LYS A 117 -22.95 -3.39 -16.47
N ASP A 118 -21.66 -3.68 -16.50
CA ASP A 118 -20.70 -3.08 -17.45
C ASP A 118 -20.56 -3.86 -18.77
N GLY A 119 -21.28 -5.01 -18.90
CA GLY A 119 -21.19 -5.86 -20.09
C GLY A 119 -19.82 -6.53 -20.30
N VAL A 120 -19.09 -6.82 -19.18
CA VAL A 120 -17.76 -7.45 -19.20
C VAL A 120 -17.78 -8.80 -18.47
N GLN A 121 -16.70 -9.55 -18.59
CA GLN A 121 -16.52 -10.77 -17.80
C GLN A 121 -16.11 -10.42 -16.37
N THR A 122 -16.62 -11.19 -15.39
CA THR A 122 -16.18 -11.08 -14.00
C THR A 122 -14.70 -11.43 -13.84
N THR A 123 -14.07 -10.84 -12.86
CA THR A 123 -12.67 -11.11 -12.54
C THR A 123 -12.48 -12.12 -11.39
N GLY A 124 -13.56 -12.76 -10.92
CA GLY A 124 -13.53 -13.68 -9.78
C GLY A 124 -13.18 -12.95 -8.47
N ASN A 125 -13.80 -11.80 -8.25
CA ASN A 125 -13.57 -10.95 -7.08
C ASN A 125 -14.83 -10.69 -6.27
N GLY A 126 -15.83 -11.58 -6.35
CA GLY A 126 -17.05 -11.55 -5.56
C GLY A 126 -16.84 -12.16 -4.18
N TYR A 127 -16.72 -11.34 -3.13
CA TYR A 127 -16.48 -11.79 -1.77
C TYR A 127 -17.47 -11.19 -0.77
N GLY A 128 -17.77 -11.93 0.29
CA GLY A 128 -18.65 -11.49 1.37
C GLY A 128 -19.71 -12.51 1.77
N GLY A 129 -20.26 -12.36 2.98
CA GLY A 129 -21.23 -13.29 3.55
C GLY A 129 -22.59 -13.28 2.85
N GLY A 130 -23.41 -12.23 3.02
CA GLY A 130 -24.74 -12.10 2.41
C GLY A 130 -24.68 -11.53 0.99
N LYS A 131 -24.86 -10.20 0.84
CA LYS A 131 -24.63 -9.53 -0.44
C LYS A 131 -23.13 -9.56 -0.75
N LYS A 132 -22.77 -10.09 -1.93
CA LYS A 132 -21.38 -10.15 -2.38
C LYS A 132 -20.91 -8.77 -2.81
N GLY A 133 -19.86 -8.27 -2.15
CA GLY A 133 -19.12 -7.08 -2.58
C GLY A 133 -17.97 -7.45 -3.51
N VAL A 134 -17.24 -6.44 -3.96
CA VAL A 134 -16.02 -6.62 -4.77
C VAL A 134 -14.80 -6.36 -3.91
N SER A 135 -13.85 -7.31 -3.87
CA SER A 135 -12.54 -7.10 -3.23
C SER A 135 -11.44 -7.95 -3.86
N SER A 136 -10.19 -7.60 -3.60
CA SER A 136 -9.04 -8.46 -3.88
C SER A 136 -8.97 -9.62 -2.89
N SER A 137 -8.38 -10.73 -3.30
CA SER A 137 -8.09 -11.88 -2.44
C SER A 137 -6.73 -11.74 -1.75
N PHE A 138 -5.68 -11.55 -2.54
CA PHE A 138 -4.32 -11.38 -2.06
C PHE A 138 -3.58 -10.35 -2.90
N LEU A 139 -3.45 -9.15 -2.36
CA LEU A 139 -2.71 -8.08 -3.02
C LEU A 139 -1.20 -8.34 -2.94
N TYR A 140 -0.53 -8.14 -4.05
CA TYR A 140 0.90 -8.35 -4.18
C TYR A 140 1.54 -7.16 -4.89
N LEU A 141 2.38 -6.42 -4.18
CA LEU A 141 3.29 -5.45 -4.79
C LEU A 141 4.49 -6.22 -5.34
N LYS A 142 4.84 -6.01 -6.59
CA LYS A 142 5.99 -6.69 -7.18
C LYS A 142 7.29 -6.14 -6.59
N PRO A 143 8.15 -6.99 -5.98
CA PRO A 143 9.42 -6.56 -5.40
C PRO A 143 10.35 -5.89 -6.41
N GLY A 144 11.07 -4.90 -5.93
CA GLY A 144 12.21 -4.34 -6.63
C GLY A 144 13.49 -5.17 -6.41
N LYS A 145 14.64 -4.51 -6.58
CA LYS A 145 15.96 -5.17 -6.43
C LYS A 145 16.75 -4.69 -5.22
N LYS A 146 16.45 -3.48 -4.72
CA LYS A 146 17.21 -2.81 -3.69
C LYS A 146 16.81 -3.29 -2.29
N SER A 147 17.79 -3.49 -1.43
CA SER A 147 17.58 -3.73 0.00
C SER A 147 17.10 -2.44 0.69
N LEU A 148 16.59 -2.57 1.91
CA LEU A 148 16.18 -1.43 2.72
C LEU A 148 17.35 -0.46 2.95
N GLU A 149 18.56 -0.98 3.18
CA GLU A 149 19.77 -0.20 3.37
C GLU A 149 20.13 0.58 2.10
N GLU A 150 20.01 -0.03 0.94
CA GLU A 150 20.22 0.65 -0.36
C GLU A 150 19.17 1.75 -0.60
N LEU A 151 17.92 1.54 -0.18
CA LEU A 151 16.91 2.60 -0.22
C LEU A 151 17.30 3.77 0.71
N PHE A 152 17.86 3.50 1.90
CA PHE A 152 18.35 4.57 2.78
C PHE A 152 19.53 5.34 2.16
N GLN A 153 20.44 4.65 1.48
CA GLN A 153 21.52 5.30 0.74
C GLN A 153 20.99 6.24 -0.35
N ASP A 154 19.97 5.81 -1.10
CA ASP A 154 19.32 6.63 -2.12
C ASP A 154 18.60 7.85 -1.53
N VAL A 155 18.11 7.76 -0.31
CA VAL A 155 17.51 8.91 0.42
C VAL A 155 18.58 9.92 0.78
N GLY A 156 19.71 9.46 1.31
CA GLY A 156 20.75 10.30 1.92
C GLY A 156 20.28 10.88 3.27
N ASN A 157 19.47 11.94 3.23
CA ASN A 157 18.83 12.56 4.40
C ASN A 157 17.32 12.63 4.19
N GLY A 158 16.56 12.14 5.17
CA GLY A 158 15.11 12.06 5.08
C GLY A 158 14.47 11.33 6.25
N VAL A 159 13.37 10.64 6.02
CA VAL A 159 12.64 9.90 7.05
C VAL A 159 12.31 8.47 6.62
N PHE A 160 12.31 7.55 7.57
CA PHE A 160 11.78 6.20 7.43
C PHE A 160 10.52 6.09 8.28
N ILE A 161 9.34 6.04 7.67
CA ILE A 161 8.05 5.92 8.36
C ILE A 161 7.75 4.45 8.56
N THR A 162 7.64 4.03 9.82
CA THR A 162 7.46 2.62 10.19
C THR A 162 6.03 2.25 10.55
N ASP A 163 5.24 3.24 10.99
CA ASP A 163 3.82 3.03 11.29
C ASP A 163 2.99 4.27 10.97
N VAL A 164 1.72 4.05 10.64
CA VAL A 164 0.69 5.08 10.47
C VAL A 164 -0.59 4.63 11.15
N SER A 165 -1.18 5.50 11.94
CA SER A 165 -2.40 5.24 12.68
C SER A 165 -3.55 6.15 12.24
N GLY A 166 -4.79 5.68 12.41
CA GLY A 166 -5.97 6.49 12.18
C GLY A 166 -6.42 6.63 10.71
N LEU A 167 -6.03 5.71 9.82
CA LEU A 167 -6.47 5.74 8.41
C LEU A 167 -7.98 5.89 8.24
N HIS A 168 -8.79 5.27 9.11
CA HIS A 168 -10.26 5.32 9.04
C HIS A 168 -10.83 6.73 9.27
N ALA A 169 -10.10 7.61 9.95
CA ALA A 169 -10.51 9.00 10.24
C ALA A 169 -9.66 10.03 9.50
N GLY A 170 -8.39 9.73 9.26
CA GLY A 170 -7.41 10.66 8.71
C GLY A 170 -7.21 10.56 7.19
N LEU A 171 -7.82 9.59 6.51
CA LEU A 171 -7.81 9.46 5.05
C LEU A 171 -9.20 9.79 4.49
N ASN A 172 -9.28 10.78 3.61
CA ASN A 172 -10.46 11.00 2.80
C ASN A 172 -10.41 10.06 1.58
N PRO A 173 -11.31 9.07 1.49
CA PRO A 173 -11.24 8.06 0.43
C PRO A 173 -11.48 8.64 -0.97
N GLN A 174 -12.26 9.72 -1.12
CA GLN A 174 -12.57 10.31 -2.43
C GLN A 174 -11.44 11.19 -2.95
N SER A 175 -10.94 12.12 -2.12
CA SER A 175 -9.87 13.02 -2.52
C SER A 175 -8.48 12.39 -2.43
N GLY A 176 -8.33 11.32 -1.65
CA GLY A 176 -7.05 10.69 -1.33
C GLY A 176 -6.18 11.49 -0.34
N ASN A 177 -6.65 12.64 0.14
CA ASN A 177 -5.90 13.43 1.11
C ASN A 177 -5.88 12.72 2.47
N PHE A 178 -4.72 12.72 3.10
CA PHE A 178 -4.57 12.12 4.43
C PHE A 178 -3.72 12.97 5.36
N SER A 179 -3.98 12.80 6.66
CA SER A 179 -3.18 13.32 7.76
C SER A 179 -3.22 12.27 8.88
N LEU A 180 -2.09 11.61 9.13
CA LEU A 180 -2.02 10.39 9.94
C LEU A 180 -0.95 10.53 11.02
N GLN A 181 -1.30 10.18 12.25
CA GLN A 181 -0.29 10.00 13.30
C GLN A 181 0.69 8.90 12.88
N SER A 182 1.96 9.14 13.13
CA SER A 182 3.02 8.28 12.60
C SER A 182 4.21 8.18 13.54
N THR A 183 4.94 7.07 13.41
CA THR A 183 6.24 6.85 14.00
C THR A 183 7.26 6.44 12.97
N GLY A 184 8.54 6.55 13.30
CA GLY A 184 9.59 6.20 12.34
C GLY A 184 10.98 6.52 12.85
N PHE A 185 11.87 6.82 11.91
CA PHE A 185 13.26 7.19 12.19
C PHE A 185 13.70 8.28 11.21
N MET A 186 14.62 9.14 11.66
CA MET A 186 15.41 9.92 10.71
C MET A 186 16.26 9.00 9.84
N ILE A 187 16.49 9.40 8.61
CA ILE A 187 17.58 8.85 7.78
C ILE A 187 18.63 9.94 7.68
N GLU A 188 19.84 9.62 8.12
CA GLU A 188 20.98 10.55 8.16
C GLU A 188 22.17 9.90 7.45
N ASN A 189 22.69 10.56 6.42
CA ASN A 189 23.81 10.05 5.61
C ASN A 189 23.58 8.60 5.10
N GLY A 190 22.34 8.30 4.68
CA GLY A 190 21.97 6.99 4.16
C GLY A 190 21.88 5.89 5.21
N LYS A 191 21.74 6.20 6.49
CA LYS A 191 21.61 5.23 7.59
C LYS A 191 20.41 5.57 8.46
N LYS A 192 19.87 4.54 9.10
CA LYS A 192 18.80 4.70 10.10
C LYS A 192 19.36 5.48 11.30
N GLY A 193 18.80 6.64 11.58
CA GLY A 193 19.18 7.56 12.64
C GLY A 193 18.25 7.49 13.86
N LYS A 194 17.97 8.65 14.46
CA LYS A 194 17.17 8.80 15.68
C LYS A 194 15.72 8.35 15.46
N PRO A 195 15.08 7.74 16.47
CA PRO A 195 13.65 7.40 16.42
C PRO A 195 12.79 8.68 16.42
N LEU A 196 11.70 8.62 15.68
CA LEU A 196 10.68 9.67 15.58
C LEU A 196 9.37 9.20 16.20
N ASP A 197 8.81 10.03 17.06
CA ASP A 197 7.49 9.85 17.65
C ASP A 197 6.76 11.20 17.69
N LEU A 198 5.45 11.18 17.98
CA LEU A 198 4.61 12.39 18.03
C LEU A 198 4.67 13.22 16.74
N ILE A 199 4.77 12.55 15.60
CA ILE A 199 4.76 13.18 14.29
C ILE A 199 3.46 12.87 13.55
N THR A 200 3.10 13.77 12.63
CA THR A 200 2.00 13.57 11.69
C THR A 200 2.55 13.57 10.27
N VAL A 201 2.20 12.56 9.49
CA VAL A 201 2.49 12.55 8.05
C VAL A 201 1.24 12.95 7.28
N SER A 202 1.40 13.84 6.30
CA SER A 202 0.31 14.34 5.47
C SER A 202 0.67 14.27 3.99
N GLY A 203 -0.33 13.99 3.16
CA GLY A 203 -0.13 13.89 1.73
C GLY A 203 -1.39 13.52 0.99
N ASN A 204 -1.21 13.03 -0.23
CA ASN A 204 -2.28 12.49 -1.06
C ASN A 204 -1.94 11.06 -1.49
N LEU A 205 -2.87 10.13 -1.28
CA LEU A 205 -2.70 8.70 -1.55
C LEU A 205 -2.28 8.42 -3.00
N PHE A 206 -2.87 9.13 -3.95
CA PHE A 206 -2.58 8.93 -5.38
C PHE A 206 -1.19 9.48 -5.74
N GLU A 207 -0.81 10.63 -5.16
CA GLU A 207 0.52 11.22 -5.36
C GLU A 207 1.62 10.31 -4.77
N ILE A 208 1.38 9.67 -3.60
CA ILE A 208 2.34 8.72 -3.02
C ILE A 208 2.70 7.64 -4.04
N PHE A 209 1.71 6.98 -4.67
CA PHE A 209 1.99 5.94 -5.65
C PHE A 209 2.54 6.47 -6.99
N GLN A 210 2.27 7.71 -7.35
CA GLN A 210 2.88 8.37 -8.52
C GLN A 210 4.33 8.76 -8.26
N ASP A 211 4.67 9.09 -7.02
CA ASP A 211 5.99 9.56 -6.59
C ASP A 211 6.94 8.45 -6.15
N VAL A 212 6.56 7.17 -6.29
CA VAL A 212 7.46 6.03 -6.02
C VAL A 212 8.66 6.09 -6.95
N LEU A 213 9.86 6.19 -6.36
CA LEU A 213 11.15 6.18 -7.05
C LEU A 213 11.71 4.77 -7.16
N GLU A 214 11.59 3.98 -6.10
CA GLU A 214 12.05 2.58 -6.03
C GLU A 214 11.12 1.76 -5.13
N VAL A 215 11.07 0.44 -5.39
CA VAL A 215 10.45 -0.58 -4.54
C VAL A 215 11.58 -1.45 -4.00
N GLY A 216 11.52 -1.76 -2.73
CA GLY A 216 12.48 -2.63 -2.05
C GLY A 216 12.30 -4.11 -2.38
N ASN A 217 13.14 -4.95 -1.77
CA ASN A 217 13.08 -6.41 -1.87
C ASN A 217 12.75 -7.09 -0.52
N ASP A 218 12.40 -6.31 0.49
CA ASP A 218 12.10 -6.70 1.87
C ASP A 218 10.64 -7.15 2.05
N VAL A 219 10.25 -8.18 1.31
CA VAL A 219 8.87 -8.70 1.24
C VAL A 219 8.30 -8.98 2.64
N THR A 220 7.16 -8.39 2.94
CA THR A 220 6.38 -8.66 4.15
C THR A 220 4.94 -8.95 3.79
N VAL A 221 4.36 -10.00 4.39
CA VAL A 221 2.95 -10.36 4.22
C VAL A 221 2.18 -9.96 5.46
N SER A 222 1.22 -9.06 5.28
CA SER A 222 0.35 -8.61 6.37
C SER A 222 -0.76 -9.64 6.67
N PRO A 223 -1.29 -9.66 7.91
CA PRO A 223 -2.45 -10.48 8.25
C PRO A 223 -3.72 -10.15 7.43
N SER A 224 -3.75 -9.00 6.77
CA SER A 224 -4.87 -8.56 5.93
C SER A 224 -4.81 -9.08 4.48
N GLY A 225 -3.88 -9.99 4.15
CA GLY A 225 -3.76 -10.56 2.81
C GLY A 225 -3.07 -9.61 1.81
N VAL A 226 -2.09 -8.86 2.27
CA VAL A 226 -1.31 -7.95 1.42
C VAL A 226 0.17 -8.29 1.55
N SER A 227 0.84 -8.52 0.45
CA SER A 227 2.30 -8.60 0.34
C SER A 227 2.82 -7.25 -0.16
N ALA A 228 3.67 -6.64 0.63
CA ALA A 228 4.27 -5.35 0.32
C ALA A 228 5.75 -5.33 0.69
N GLU A 229 6.45 -4.40 0.08
CA GLU A 229 7.85 -4.07 0.32
C GLU A 229 7.97 -2.61 0.73
N SER A 230 9.11 -2.22 1.30
CA SER A 230 9.43 -0.81 1.50
C SER A 230 9.42 -0.07 0.15
N ILE A 231 8.91 1.14 0.13
CA ILE A 231 8.98 2.02 -1.04
C ILE A 231 9.71 3.31 -0.71
N LEU A 232 10.54 3.74 -1.64
CA LEU A 232 11.14 5.06 -1.62
C LEU A 232 10.26 6.04 -2.40
N ILE A 233 9.84 7.12 -1.79
CA ILE A 233 9.04 8.18 -2.40
C ILE A 233 9.79 9.53 -2.41
N LYS A 234 9.43 10.39 -3.37
CA LYS A 234 10.09 11.68 -3.56
C LYS A 234 9.95 12.59 -2.35
N LYS A 235 8.75 12.68 -1.78
CA LYS A 235 8.45 13.58 -0.66
C LYS A 235 7.19 13.18 0.10
N ILE A 236 7.17 13.47 1.39
CA ILE A 236 6.01 13.46 2.26
C ILE A 236 6.12 14.63 3.24
N ALA A 237 5.03 15.28 3.55
CA ALA A 237 5.01 16.30 4.58
C ALA A 237 5.00 15.63 5.96
N VAL A 238 5.91 16.05 6.82
CA VAL A 238 5.97 15.62 8.23
C VAL A 238 5.81 16.86 9.10
N SER A 239 4.87 16.82 10.02
CA SER A 239 4.67 17.83 11.06
C SER A 239 5.08 17.24 12.41
N GLY A 240 5.95 17.92 13.11
CA GLY A 240 6.45 17.55 14.43
C GLY A 240 6.62 18.79 15.33
N LYS A 241 7.79 19.38 15.37
CA LYS A 241 8.08 20.64 16.11
C LYS A 241 7.98 21.84 15.18
#